data_f359ff146a0ffef0ab84a987d4cfb3a8
#
_entry.id   f359ff146a0ffef0ab84a987d4cfb3a8
#
_cell.length_a   1.000
_cell.length_b   1.000
_cell.length_c   1.000
_cell.angle_alpha   90.00
_cell.angle_beta   90.00
_cell.angle_gamma   90.00
#
_symmetry.space_group_name_H-M   'P 1'
#
loop_
_entity.id
_entity.type
_entity.pdbx_description
1 polymer ?
#
loop_
_entity_poly.entity_id
_entity_poly.type
_entity_poly.pdbx_seq_one_letter_code
_entity_poly.pdbx_strand_id
1 'polypeptide(L)'
;MELKIVHFYPDLMNLYGSYANVAVLKRYLEELGNTVTVETVAPGEEADLAGADFLFMGAGTERRQKAALSDCVRCGEAVKALARDGAAMLYAGTAMELLGKTITADDGTVYEGIGLGAFTSVQGKKRFVEDVYGTTDLYDGPVVGFMNKCSIIQGVETPLVTAMDMGLSLIHI
;
A
#
# COMPACT_ATOMS: atom_id res chain seq x y z
N MET A 1 -9.14 -7.30 22.78
CA MET A 1 -8.62 -5.92 22.63
C MET A 1 -9.57 -5.15 21.73
N GLU A 2 -9.59 -3.83 21.82
CA GLU A 2 -10.24 -2.99 20.81
C GLU A 2 -9.21 -2.62 19.77
N LEU A 3 -9.53 -2.80 18.49
CA LEU A 3 -8.64 -2.51 17.38
C LEU A 3 -9.34 -1.60 16.37
N LYS A 4 -8.61 -0.61 15.85
CA LYS A 4 -9.08 0.34 14.86
C LYS A 4 -8.34 0.14 13.53
N ILE A 5 -9.08 -0.16 12.47
CA ILE A 5 -8.59 -0.21 11.09
C ILE A 5 -9.04 1.07 10.38
N VAL A 6 -8.13 1.78 9.74
CA VAL A 6 -8.45 2.89 8.84
C VAL A 6 -8.24 2.45 7.40
N HIS A 7 -9.31 2.49 6.60
CA HIS A 7 -9.31 2.12 5.20
C HIS A 7 -9.40 3.37 4.32
N PHE A 8 -8.30 3.70 3.66
CA PHE A 8 -8.21 4.86 2.78
C PHE A 8 -8.83 4.57 1.41
N TYR A 9 -9.71 5.45 0.97
CA TYR A 9 -10.27 5.56 -0.38
C TYR A 9 -10.84 4.26 -0.94
N PRO A 10 -11.77 3.57 -0.22
CA PRO A 10 -12.29 2.27 -0.63
C PRO A 10 -12.99 2.28 -2.00
N ASP A 11 -13.56 3.42 -2.43
CA ASP A 11 -14.22 3.54 -3.73
C ASP A 11 -13.25 3.92 -4.86
N LEU A 12 -12.15 4.59 -4.54
CA LEU A 12 -11.14 5.05 -5.50
C LEU A 12 -10.04 4.01 -5.71
N MET A 13 -9.50 3.45 -4.62
CA MET A 13 -8.38 2.52 -4.59
C MET A 13 -8.86 1.10 -4.32
N ASN A 14 -9.68 0.56 -5.22
CA ASN A 14 -10.35 -0.73 -5.08
C ASN A 14 -10.25 -1.59 -6.35
N LEU A 15 -9.12 -1.54 -7.03
CA LEU A 15 -8.88 -2.41 -8.17
C LEU A 15 -8.79 -3.87 -7.70
N TYR A 16 -9.45 -4.77 -8.43
CA TYR A 16 -9.53 -6.20 -8.10
C TYR A 16 -10.25 -6.53 -6.77
N GLY A 17 -11.08 -5.62 -6.26
CA GLY A 17 -11.82 -5.86 -5.03
C GLY A 17 -10.96 -5.79 -3.77
N SER A 18 -9.99 -4.90 -3.74
CA SER A 18 -9.04 -4.74 -2.61
C SER A 18 -9.72 -4.54 -1.24
N TYR A 19 -10.97 -4.05 -1.20
CA TYR A 19 -11.75 -3.93 0.05
C TYR A 19 -11.90 -5.27 0.80
N ALA A 20 -11.84 -6.39 0.08
CA ALA A 20 -11.97 -7.72 0.68
C ALA A 20 -10.84 -7.99 1.69
N ASN A 21 -9.65 -7.40 1.51
CA ASN A 21 -8.54 -7.53 2.47
C ASN A 21 -8.96 -7.03 3.86
N VAL A 22 -9.62 -5.88 3.94
CA VAL A 22 -10.09 -5.31 5.22
C VAL A 22 -11.19 -6.19 5.81
N ALA A 23 -12.13 -6.67 4.99
CA ALA A 23 -13.22 -7.52 5.45
C ALA A 23 -12.70 -8.86 6.02
N VAL A 24 -11.72 -9.48 5.35
CA VAL A 24 -11.08 -10.72 5.83
C VAL A 24 -10.28 -10.46 7.09
N LEU A 25 -9.46 -9.40 7.13
CA LEU A 25 -8.67 -9.04 8.31
C LEU A 25 -9.58 -8.79 9.53
N LYS A 26 -10.62 -7.97 9.36
CA LYS A 26 -11.61 -7.71 10.42
C LYS A 26 -12.18 -9.01 10.96
N ARG A 27 -12.73 -9.85 10.08
CA ARG A 27 -13.32 -11.13 10.48
C ARG A 27 -12.34 -12.01 11.25
N TYR A 28 -11.10 -12.12 10.76
CA TYR A 28 -10.07 -12.93 11.38
C TYR A 28 -9.70 -12.42 12.78
N LEU A 29 -9.56 -11.11 12.95
CA LEU A 29 -9.28 -10.49 14.24
C LEU A 29 -10.43 -10.67 15.22
N GLU A 30 -11.69 -10.60 14.74
CA GLU A 30 -12.88 -10.86 15.56
C GLU A 30 -12.97 -12.32 16.00
N GLU A 31 -12.63 -13.28 15.13
CA GLU A 31 -12.54 -14.71 15.46
C GLU A 31 -11.45 -14.98 16.53
N LEU A 32 -10.42 -14.15 16.61
CA LEU A 32 -9.40 -14.17 17.67
C LEU A 32 -9.85 -13.48 18.98
N GLY A 33 -11.10 -13.04 19.08
CA GLY A 33 -11.67 -12.45 20.29
C GLY A 33 -11.44 -10.95 20.45
N ASN A 34 -11.10 -10.23 19.39
CA ASN A 34 -10.97 -8.77 19.41
C ASN A 34 -12.29 -8.09 19.01
N THR A 35 -12.47 -6.84 19.44
CA THR A 35 -13.49 -5.93 18.90
C THR A 35 -12.83 -5.06 17.84
N VAL A 36 -13.34 -5.08 16.59
CA VAL A 36 -12.69 -4.39 15.48
C VAL A 36 -13.61 -3.32 14.89
N THR A 37 -13.17 -2.07 14.93
CA THR A 37 -13.80 -0.96 14.22
C THR A 37 -13.09 -0.72 12.90
N VAL A 38 -13.85 -0.39 11.85
CA VAL A 38 -13.31 0.00 10.55
C VAL A 38 -13.83 1.38 10.21
N GLU A 39 -12.92 2.32 10.09
CA GLU A 39 -13.22 3.66 9.60
C GLU A 39 -12.76 3.79 8.15
N THR A 40 -13.61 4.35 7.30
CA THR A 40 -13.29 4.63 5.91
C THR A 40 -13.04 6.12 5.74
N VAL A 41 -12.06 6.46 4.91
CA VAL A 41 -11.74 7.84 4.56
C VAL A 41 -11.96 8.01 3.07
N ALA A 42 -12.90 8.87 2.67
CA ALA A 42 -13.12 9.23 1.27
C ALA A 42 -12.14 10.34 0.83
N PRO A 43 -11.87 10.48 -0.49
CA PRO A 43 -11.08 11.60 -0.98
C PRO A 43 -11.68 12.95 -0.57
N GLY A 44 -10.85 13.86 -0.05
CA GLY A 44 -11.25 15.17 0.45
C GLY A 44 -11.68 15.20 1.92
N GLU A 45 -11.86 14.05 2.56
CA GLU A 45 -12.17 13.98 4.00
C GLU A 45 -10.91 14.11 4.84
N GLU A 46 -11.07 14.62 6.06
CA GLU A 46 -10.02 14.54 7.07
C GLU A 46 -9.98 13.14 7.67
N ALA A 47 -8.78 12.53 7.67
CA ALA A 47 -8.59 11.24 8.30
C ALA A 47 -8.31 11.40 9.79
N ASP A 48 -9.18 10.86 10.65
CA ASP A 48 -8.85 10.67 12.05
C ASP A 48 -8.00 9.40 12.23
N LEU A 49 -6.70 9.58 12.33
CA LEU A 49 -5.74 8.49 12.52
C LEU A 49 -5.44 8.20 13.99
N ALA A 50 -6.02 8.94 14.92
CA ALA A 50 -5.77 8.74 16.35
C ALA A 50 -6.20 7.32 16.78
N GLY A 51 -5.28 6.60 17.40
CA GLY A 51 -5.53 5.25 17.89
C GLY A 51 -5.72 4.20 16.78
N ALA A 52 -5.34 4.48 15.53
CA ALA A 52 -5.38 3.47 14.49
C ALA A 52 -4.27 2.44 14.68
N ASP A 53 -4.65 1.17 14.72
CA ASP A 53 -3.73 0.03 14.82
C ASP A 53 -3.28 -0.46 13.45
N PHE A 54 -4.14 -0.26 12.44
CA PHE A 54 -3.86 -0.72 11.08
C PHE A 54 -4.38 0.27 10.04
N LEU A 55 -3.51 0.60 9.06
CA LEU A 55 -3.89 1.37 7.88
C LEU A 55 -3.90 0.49 6.64
N PHE A 56 -4.95 0.63 5.85
CA PHE A 56 -5.06 -0.06 4.57
C PHE A 56 -5.37 0.90 3.43
N MET A 57 -4.67 0.74 2.31
CA MET A 57 -5.03 1.32 1.03
C MET A 57 -4.90 0.27 -0.07
N GLY A 58 -5.98 0.03 -0.81
CA GLY A 58 -6.01 -0.92 -1.91
C GLY A 58 -5.31 -0.41 -3.18
N ALA A 59 -5.17 -1.28 -4.17
CA ALA A 59 -4.64 -0.91 -5.47
C ALA A 59 -5.62 -0.02 -6.26
N GLY A 60 -5.09 0.85 -7.09
CA GLY A 60 -5.84 1.66 -8.06
C GLY A 60 -5.21 1.58 -9.45
N THR A 61 -5.85 2.14 -10.46
CA THR A 61 -5.17 2.47 -11.71
C THR A 61 -4.22 3.64 -11.48
N GLU A 62 -3.24 3.83 -12.36
CA GLU A 62 -2.29 4.94 -12.28
C GLU A 62 -3.00 6.31 -12.23
N ARG A 63 -4.15 6.43 -12.92
CA ARG A 63 -4.99 7.63 -12.87
C ARG A 63 -5.64 7.83 -11.50
N ARG A 64 -6.17 6.77 -10.91
CA ARG A 64 -6.80 6.81 -9.58
C ARG A 64 -5.77 7.04 -8.48
N GLN A 65 -4.59 6.45 -8.62
CA GLN A 65 -3.45 6.72 -7.75
C GLN A 65 -3.12 8.21 -7.68
N LYS A 66 -3.01 8.88 -8.84
CA LYS A 66 -2.73 10.32 -8.91
C LYS A 66 -3.86 11.16 -8.32
N ALA A 67 -5.11 10.72 -8.49
CA ALA A 67 -6.26 11.38 -7.85
C ALA A 67 -6.24 11.27 -6.31
N ALA A 68 -5.75 10.15 -5.77
CA ALA A 68 -5.58 9.97 -4.34
C ALA A 68 -4.37 10.74 -3.77
N LEU A 69 -3.38 11.05 -4.60
CA LEU A 69 -2.07 11.52 -4.16
C LEU A 69 -2.12 12.84 -3.38
N SER A 70 -2.92 13.81 -3.84
CA SER A 70 -3.02 15.12 -3.18
C SER A 70 -3.51 15.00 -1.73
N ASP A 71 -4.47 14.14 -1.49
CA ASP A 71 -4.99 13.87 -0.15
C ASP A 71 -4.01 13.05 0.68
N CYS A 72 -3.34 12.07 0.06
CA CYS A 72 -2.32 11.27 0.73
C CYS A 72 -1.16 12.13 1.24
N VAL A 73 -0.69 13.09 0.44
CA VAL A 73 0.39 14.01 0.83
C VAL A 73 -0.07 14.90 1.99
N ARG A 74 -1.33 15.37 1.97
CA ARG A 74 -1.91 16.16 3.07
C ARG A 74 -1.90 15.41 4.39
N CYS A 75 -2.23 14.11 4.38
CA CYS A 75 -2.20 13.25 5.56
C CYS A 75 -0.80 12.69 5.86
N GLY A 76 0.22 13.01 5.06
CA GLY A 76 1.52 12.36 5.07
C GLY A 76 2.24 12.42 6.43
N GLU A 77 2.22 13.55 7.13
CA GLU A 77 2.86 13.65 8.44
C GLU A 77 2.13 12.82 9.51
N ALA A 78 0.80 12.75 9.44
CA ALA A 78 0.03 11.90 10.35
C ALA A 78 0.31 10.40 10.09
N VAL A 79 0.41 9.99 8.82
CA VAL A 79 0.80 8.62 8.44
C VAL A 79 2.21 8.29 8.93
N LYS A 80 3.18 9.20 8.79
CA LYS A 80 4.54 9.02 9.29
C LYS A 80 4.59 8.92 10.82
N ALA A 81 3.78 9.71 11.52
CA ALA A 81 3.69 9.66 12.97
C ALA A 81 3.17 8.28 13.41
N LEU A 82 2.10 7.82 12.78
CA LEU A 82 1.50 6.53 13.08
C LEU A 82 2.45 5.35 12.79
N ALA A 83 3.25 5.44 11.72
CA ALA A 83 4.29 4.46 11.41
C ALA A 83 5.38 4.42 12.50
N ARG A 84 5.79 5.59 13.02
CA ARG A 84 6.75 5.68 14.13
C ARG A 84 6.20 5.09 15.43
N ASP A 85 4.89 5.22 15.64
CA ASP A 85 4.18 4.69 16.82
C ASP A 85 3.92 3.17 16.70
N GLY A 86 4.28 2.55 15.58
CA GLY A 86 4.26 1.11 15.39
C GLY A 86 2.97 0.54 14.83
N ALA A 87 2.07 1.37 14.30
CA ALA A 87 0.88 0.87 13.61
C ALA A 87 1.24 0.08 12.35
N ALA A 88 0.55 -1.03 12.13
CA ALA A 88 0.75 -1.83 10.92
C ALA A 88 0.12 -1.13 9.70
N MET A 89 0.78 -1.27 8.55
CA MET A 89 0.31 -0.63 7.30
C MET A 89 0.40 -1.60 6.13
N LEU A 90 -0.65 -1.66 5.33
CA LEU A 90 -0.67 -2.40 4.07
C LEU A 90 -1.17 -1.49 2.94
N TYR A 91 -0.26 -1.16 2.04
CA TYR A 91 -0.52 -0.40 0.83
C TYR A 91 -0.30 -1.31 -0.37
N ALA A 92 -1.38 -1.72 -1.03
CA ALA A 92 -1.33 -2.72 -2.09
C ALA A 92 -1.10 -2.11 -3.49
N GLY A 93 -0.28 -2.76 -4.30
CA GLY A 93 -0.04 -2.39 -5.70
C GLY A 93 0.40 -0.93 -5.86
N THR A 94 -0.32 -0.16 -6.68
CA THR A 94 0.01 1.26 -6.94
C THR A 94 -0.11 2.16 -5.69
N ALA A 95 -0.84 1.76 -4.67
CA ALA A 95 -0.91 2.51 -3.41
C ALA A 95 0.45 2.55 -2.70
N MET A 96 1.26 1.49 -2.79
CA MET A 96 2.59 1.46 -2.19
C MET A 96 3.49 2.58 -2.72
N GLU A 97 3.35 2.94 -4.01
CA GLU A 97 4.16 4.00 -4.63
C GLU A 97 3.95 5.37 -3.97
N LEU A 98 2.75 5.60 -3.39
CA LEU A 98 2.42 6.84 -2.66
C LEU A 98 3.26 7.03 -1.40
N LEU A 99 3.77 5.95 -0.81
CA LEU A 99 4.62 5.99 0.37
C LEU A 99 6.07 6.42 0.07
N GLY A 100 6.48 6.35 -1.21
CA GLY A 100 7.81 6.77 -1.65
C GLY A 100 8.02 8.28 -1.66
N LYS A 101 9.20 8.71 -2.08
CA LYS A 101 9.55 10.13 -2.22
C LYS A 101 8.86 10.76 -3.43
N THR A 102 8.95 10.09 -4.58
CA THR A 102 8.41 10.61 -5.84
C THR A 102 7.85 9.51 -6.72
N ILE A 103 6.87 9.89 -7.55
CA ILE A 103 6.33 9.10 -8.65
C ILE A 103 6.56 9.89 -9.92
N THR A 104 7.39 9.36 -10.83
CA THR A 104 7.54 9.92 -12.16
C THR A 104 6.59 9.23 -13.11
N ALA A 105 5.66 9.98 -13.72
CA ALA A 105 4.71 9.46 -14.71
C ALA A 105 5.39 9.18 -16.06
N ASP A 106 4.71 8.47 -16.95
CA ASP A 106 5.19 8.10 -18.28
C ASP A 106 5.41 9.30 -19.23
N ASP A 107 4.79 10.46 -18.93
CA ASP A 107 5.00 11.73 -19.61
C ASP A 107 6.15 12.57 -19.04
N GLY A 108 6.84 12.05 -18.00
CA GLY A 108 7.91 12.73 -17.30
C GLY A 108 7.48 13.64 -16.16
N THR A 109 6.17 13.80 -15.91
CA THR A 109 5.68 14.58 -14.78
C THR A 109 6.08 13.91 -13.46
N VAL A 110 6.64 14.68 -12.54
CA VAL A 110 7.05 14.21 -11.22
C VAL A 110 6.04 14.65 -10.17
N TYR A 111 5.59 13.70 -9.38
CA TYR A 111 4.68 13.90 -8.26
C TYR A 111 5.41 13.58 -6.96
N GLU A 112 5.27 14.46 -5.97
CA GLU A 112 5.75 14.18 -4.61
C GLU A 112 4.87 13.13 -3.95
N GLY A 113 5.49 12.14 -3.32
CA GLY A 113 4.81 11.16 -2.48
C GLY A 113 4.79 11.55 -1.01
N ILE A 114 4.34 10.66 -0.15
CA ILE A 114 4.33 10.85 1.32
C ILE A 114 5.76 10.93 1.87
N GLY A 115 6.71 10.23 1.26
CA GLY A 115 8.10 10.19 1.72
C GLY A 115 8.28 9.42 3.03
N LEU A 116 7.46 8.40 3.27
CA LEU A 116 7.66 7.45 4.37
C LEU A 116 8.83 6.52 4.07
N GLY A 117 8.93 6.02 2.83
CA GLY A 117 10.04 5.23 2.34
C GLY A 117 11.03 6.06 1.51
N ALA A 118 12.30 5.64 1.48
CA ALA A 118 13.35 6.31 0.71
C ALA A 118 13.27 6.06 -0.81
N PHE A 119 12.42 5.17 -1.25
CA PHE A 119 12.28 4.75 -2.64
C PHE A 119 11.57 5.77 -3.54
N THR A 120 11.74 5.59 -4.84
CA THR A 120 11.06 6.34 -5.90
C THR A 120 10.41 5.38 -6.89
N SER A 121 9.40 5.84 -7.62
CA SER A 121 8.70 5.07 -8.64
C SER A 121 8.78 5.77 -9.99
N VAL A 122 9.04 5.02 -11.06
CA VAL A 122 9.06 5.51 -12.44
C VAL A 122 8.08 4.68 -13.26
N GLN A 123 7.02 5.31 -13.75
CA GLN A 123 6.00 4.70 -14.60
C GLN A 123 6.47 4.70 -16.06
N GLY A 124 6.35 3.58 -16.72
CA GLY A 124 6.70 3.40 -18.13
C GLY A 124 5.48 2.97 -18.96
N LYS A 125 5.68 2.92 -20.27
CA LYS A 125 4.64 2.47 -21.23
C LYS A 125 4.48 0.94 -21.23
N LYS A 126 5.51 0.21 -20.83
CA LYS A 126 5.48 -1.25 -20.77
C LYS A 126 4.83 -1.69 -19.47
N ARG A 127 3.84 -2.57 -19.57
CA ARG A 127 3.21 -3.23 -18.43
C ARG A 127 3.86 -4.58 -18.19
N PHE A 128 4.18 -4.85 -16.95
CA PHE A 128 4.68 -6.13 -16.48
C PHE A 128 3.49 -6.90 -15.90
N VAL A 129 3.26 -8.11 -16.43
CA VAL A 129 2.21 -9.01 -15.96
C VAL A 129 2.87 -10.36 -15.77
N GLU A 130 3.17 -10.73 -14.54
CA GLU A 130 3.98 -11.90 -14.21
C GLU A 130 3.52 -12.50 -12.88
N ASP A 131 3.62 -13.82 -12.77
CA ASP A 131 3.49 -14.50 -11.49
C ASP A 131 4.74 -14.28 -10.66
N VAL A 132 4.55 -14.26 -9.34
CA VAL A 132 5.58 -13.96 -8.37
C VAL A 132 5.69 -15.09 -7.38
N TYR A 133 6.90 -15.54 -7.17
CA TYR A 133 7.24 -16.49 -6.14
C TYR A 133 8.47 -16.01 -5.37
N GLY A 134 8.39 -15.97 -4.06
CA GLY A 134 9.48 -15.48 -3.23
C GLY A 134 9.41 -15.98 -1.80
N THR A 135 10.31 -15.51 -0.96
CA THR A 135 10.36 -15.78 0.48
C THR A 135 10.32 -14.50 1.27
N THR A 136 9.86 -14.58 2.51
CA THR A 136 9.80 -13.48 3.46
C THR A 136 10.29 -13.94 4.82
N ASP A 137 10.79 -13.00 5.63
CA ASP A 137 11.18 -13.26 7.00
C ASP A 137 9.98 -13.25 7.99
N LEU A 138 8.76 -12.93 7.49
CA LEU A 138 7.57 -12.85 8.36
C LEU A 138 7.00 -14.23 8.73
N TYR A 139 7.23 -15.24 7.93
CA TYR A 139 6.77 -16.61 8.19
C TYR A 139 7.56 -17.64 7.38
N ASP A 140 7.51 -18.88 7.83
CA ASP A 140 8.17 -20.03 7.18
C ASP A 140 7.30 -20.52 6.02
N GLY A 141 7.59 -20.10 4.80
CA GLY A 141 6.86 -20.51 3.60
C GLY A 141 7.01 -19.58 2.43
N PRO A 142 6.56 -20.00 1.24
CA PRO A 142 6.64 -19.16 0.05
C PRO A 142 5.57 -18.06 0.03
N VAL A 143 5.93 -16.92 -0.51
CA VAL A 143 4.99 -15.90 -0.96
C VAL A 143 4.68 -16.14 -2.42
N VAL A 144 3.40 -16.33 -2.74
CA VAL A 144 2.92 -16.50 -4.11
C VAL A 144 1.96 -15.36 -4.42
N GLY A 145 2.15 -14.71 -5.54
CA GLY A 145 1.31 -13.61 -5.97
C GLY A 145 1.42 -13.34 -7.46
N PHE A 146 0.87 -12.23 -7.90
CA PHE A 146 1.06 -11.76 -9.26
C PHE A 146 1.38 -10.27 -9.28
N MET A 147 2.09 -9.86 -10.30
CA MET A 147 2.40 -8.47 -10.58
C MET A 147 1.68 -8.00 -11.83
N ASN A 148 1.00 -6.86 -11.74
CA ASN A 148 0.40 -6.19 -12.90
C ASN A 148 0.59 -4.67 -12.75
N LYS A 149 1.73 -4.18 -13.20
CA LYS A 149 2.10 -2.75 -13.06
C LYS A 149 2.93 -2.26 -14.24
N CYS A 150 2.98 -0.95 -14.43
CA CYS A 150 3.85 -0.30 -15.42
C CYS A 150 5.02 0.47 -14.78
N SER A 151 5.16 0.41 -13.47
CA SER A 151 6.18 1.15 -12.72
C SER A 151 7.36 0.28 -12.33
N ILE A 152 8.52 0.92 -12.24
CA ILE A 152 9.74 0.37 -11.63
C ILE A 152 10.00 1.16 -10.35
N ILE A 153 10.19 0.44 -9.23
CA ILE A 153 10.48 1.03 -7.94
C ILE A 153 11.99 0.89 -7.69
N GLN A 154 12.62 1.94 -7.21
CA GLN A 154 14.06 2.01 -6.96
C GLN A 154 14.34 2.53 -5.56
N GLY A 155 15.39 1.99 -4.91
CA GLY A 155 15.84 2.46 -3.61
C GLY A 155 15.05 1.93 -2.42
N VAL A 156 14.42 0.75 -2.55
CA VAL A 156 13.84 0.05 -1.40
C VAL A 156 14.94 -0.55 -0.55
N GLU A 157 14.96 -0.23 0.73
CA GLU A 157 15.99 -0.68 1.67
C GLU A 157 15.61 -1.99 2.36
N THR A 158 14.32 -2.18 2.66
CA THR A 158 13.80 -3.36 3.36
C THR A 158 12.67 -4.00 2.56
N PRO A 159 12.98 -4.89 1.61
CA PRO A 159 11.95 -5.57 0.84
C PRO A 159 11.21 -6.59 1.72
N LEU A 160 9.88 -6.67 1.56
CA LEU A 160 9.06 -7.69 2.22
C LEU A 160 9.34 -9.09 1.67
N VAL A 161 9.61 -9.20 0.37
CA VAL A 161 9.98 -10.43 -0.31
C VAL A 161 11.41 -10.33 -0.77
N THR A 162 12.30 -11.21 -0.28
CA THR A 162 13.75 -11.10 -0.42
C THR A 162 14.37 -12.04 -1.45
N ALA A 163 13.71 -13.13 -1.81
CA ALA A 163 14.21 -14.08 -2.80
C ALA A 163 13.10 -14.45 -3.78
N MET A 164 13.42 -14.46 -5.07
CA MET A 164 12.45 -14.68 -6.13
C MET A 164 13.00 -15.66 -7.18
N ASP A 165 12.21 -16.66 -7.48
CA ASP A 165 12.57 -17.70 -8.44
C ASP A 165 12.18 -17.36 -9.88
N MET A 166 11.29 -16.40 -10.11
CA MET A 166 10.81 -16.01 -11.44
C MET A 166 10.58 -14.50 -11.54
N GLY A 167 11.02 -13.92 -12.66
CA GLY A 167 10.73 -12.55 -13.04
C GLY A 167 11.61 -11.48 -12.38
N LEU A 168 11.39 -10.25 -12.77
CA LEU A 168 12.14 -9.08 -12.32
C LEU A 168 12.14 -8.93 -10.80
N SER A 169 13.30 -8.79 -10.21
CA SER A 169 13.61 -8.67 -8.80
C SER A 169 13.02 -7.42 -8.09
N LEU A 170 11.78 -7.06 -8.34
CA LEU A 170 11.21 -5.79 -7.90
C LEU A 170 9.78 -5.94 -7.39
N ILE A 171 9.53 -6.96 -6.55
CA ILE A 171 8.32 -6.93 -5.76
C ILE A 171 8.66 -6.40 -4.39
N HIS A 172 8.27 -5.18 -4.24
CA HIS A 172 8.20 -4.51 -2.97
C HIS A 172 6.71 -4.43 -2.64
N ILE A 173 6.26 -5.30 -1.79
CA ILE A 173 4.93 -5.20 -1.18
C ILE A 173 5.09 -4.47 0.14
#